data_dd3478795fdbbb4fb187476b5899d672
#
_entry.id   dd3478795fdbbb4fb187476b5899d672
#
_cell.length_a   1.000
_cell.length_b   1.000
_cell.length_c   1.000
_cell.angle_alpha   90.00
_cell.angle_beta   90.00
_cell.angle_gamma   90.00
#
_symmetry.space_group_name_H-M   'P 1'
#
loop_
_entity.id
_entity.type
_entity.pdbx_description
1 polymer ?
#
loop_
_entity_poly.entity_id
_entity_poly.type
_entity_poly.pdbx_seq_one_letter_code
_entity_poly.pdbx_strand_id
1 'polypeptide(L)' 'MPLEPGSRIGPYVVSAKIGEGGMGEVYQARDTKLDRDVALKVLPE' A
#
# COMPACT_ATOMS: atom_id res chain seq x y z
N MET A 1 -5.34 -10.98 3.39
CA MET A 1 -4.52 -10.54 4.54
C MET A 1 -4.13 -9.10 4.37
N PRO A 2 -4.15 -8.32 5.43
CA PRO A 2 -3.72 -6.93 5.32
C PRO A 2 -2.22 -6.84 5.05
N LEU A 3 -1.83 -5.80 4.36
CA LEU A 3 -0.42 -5.52 4.13
C LEU A 3 0.17 -4.90 5.40
N GLU A 4 1.43 -5.16 5.63
CA GLU A 4 2.14 -4.62 6.79
C GLU A 4 3.24 -3.68 6.31
N PRO A 5 3.66 -2.74 7.17
CA PRO A 5 4.82 -1.91 6.84
C PRO A 5 6.01 -2.80 6.47
N GLY A 6 6.67 -2.47 5.39
CA GLY A 6 7.78 -3.27 4.88
C GLY A 6 7.41 -4.30 3.85
N SER A 7 6.11 -4.56 3.64
CA SER A 7 5.67 -5.50 2.60
C SER A 7 6.03 -4.97 1.23
N ARG A 8 6.41 -5.88 0.32
CA ARG A 8 6.79 -5.51 -1.04
C ARG A 8 5.75 -5.97 -2.04
N ILE A 9 5.38 -5.08 -2.96
CA ILE A 9 4.48 -5.37 -4.06
C ILE A 9 5.12 -4.77 -5.31
N GLY A 10 5.80 -5.60 -6.10
CA GLY A 10 6.55 -5.11 -7.25
C GLY A 10 7.62 -4.11 -6.79
N PRO A 11 7.66 -2.91 -7.38
CA PRO A 11 8.63 -1.90 -6.97
C PRO A 11 8.20 -1.13 -5.72
N TYR A 12 7.02 -1.43 -5.16
CA TYR A 12 6.47 -0.69 -4.04
C TYR A 12 6.80 -1.34 -2.70
N VAL A 13 7.13 -0.52 -1.71
CA VAL A 13 7.32 -0.97 -0.33
C VAL A 13 6.30 -0.24 0.52
N VAL A 14 5.45 -1.00 1.20
CA VAL A 14 4.38 -0.42 2.02
C VAL A 14 4.99 0.29 3.22
N SER A 15 4.57 1.53 3.45
CA SER A 15 5.04 2.34 4.58
C SER A 15 4.03 2.29 5.72
N ALA A 16 2.75 2.48 5.43
CA ALA A 16 1.73 2.56 6.46
C ALA A 16 0.35 2.34 5.86
N LYS A 17 -0.59 1.96 6.70
CA LYS A 17 -2.00 1.89 6.32
C LYS A 17 -2.61 3.24 6.65
N ILE A 18 -3.18 3.90 5.65
CA ILE A 18 -3.71 5.24 5.81
C ILE A 18 -5.22 5.33 5.75
N GLY A 19 -5.90 4.21 5.45
CA GLY A 19 -7.36 4.20 5.46
C GLY A 19 -7.90 2.79 5.33
N GLU A 20 -9.12 2.60 5.81
CA GLU A 20 -9.83 1.35 5.62
C GLU A 20 -11.33 1.59 5.69
N GLY A 21 -12.09 0.68 5.08
CA GLY A 21 -13.54 0.76 5.09
C GLY A 21 -14.14 -0.42 4.36
N GLY A 22 -15.46 -0.36 4.13
CA GLY A 22 -16.15 -1.44 3.43
C GLY A 22 -15.74 -1.61 1.99
N MET A 23 -15.04 -0.63 1.42
CA MET A 23 -14.57 -0.69 0.05
C MET A 23 -13.10 -1.07 -0.07
N GLY A 24 -12.51 -1.55 1.01
CA GLY A 24 -11.13 -2.00 1.00
C GLY A 24 -10.23 -1.20 1.90
N GLU A 25 -8.95 -1.29 1.64
CA GLU A 25 -7.93 -0.65 2.45
C GLU A 25 -7.02 0.18 1.56
N VAL A 26 -6.51 1.27 2.12
CA VAL A 26 -5.57 2.15 1.40
C VAL A 26 -4.27 2.20 2.18
N TYR A 27 -3.18 2.00 1.47
CA TYR A 27 -1.84 2.00 2.05
C TYR A 27 -0.98 3.06 1.39
N GLN A 28 -0.13 3.67 2.18
CA GLN A 28 0.93 4.50 1.65
C GLN A 28 2.12 3.60 1.35
N ALA A 29 2.73 3.79 0.19
CA ALA A 29 3.88 2.99 -0.21
C ALA A 29 4.90 3.87 -0.90
N ARG A 30 6.13 3.37 -0.94
CA ARG A 30 7.22 4.03 -1.63
C ARG A 30 7.49 3.30 -2.93
N ASP A 31 7.44 4.03 -4.04
CA ASP A 31 7.87 3.49 -5.32
C ASP A 31 9.38 3.58 -5.37
N THR A 32 10.05 2.45 -5.22
CA THR A 32 11.52 2.43 -5.15
C THR A 32 12.16 2.65 -6.51
N LYS A 33 11.40 2.45 -7.59
CA LYS A 33 11.92 2.63 -8.93
C LYS A 33 11.91 4.10 -9.33
N LEU A 34 10.85 4.82 -8.98
CA LEU A 34 10.69 6.23 -9.31
C LEU A 34 10.98 7.13 -8.11
N ASP A 35 11.29 6.54 -6.96
CA ASP A 35 11.66 7.25 -5.74
C ASP A 35 10.62 8.28 -5.33
N ARG A 36 9.35 7.83 -5.23
CA ARG A 36 8.24 8.70 -4.86
C ARG A 36 7.21 7.93 -4.05
N ASP A 37 6.37 8.66 -3.31
CA ASP A 37 5.29 8.07 -2.54
C ASP A 37 4.07 7.85 -3.44
N VAL A 38 3.38 6.74 -3.20
CA VAL A 38 2.16 6.39 -3.92
C VAL A 38 1.14 5.85 -2.93
N ALA A 39 -0.13 5.86 -3.34
CA ALA A 39 -1.19 5.24 -2.58
C ALA A 39 -1.60 3.94 -3.28
N LEU A 40 -1.68 2.86 -2.51
CA LEU A 40 -2.12 1.56 -3.00
C LEU A 40 -3.47 1.23 -2.40
N LYS A 41 -4.44 0.93 -3.23
CA LYS A 41 -5.76 0.55 -2.77
C LYS A 41 -5.95 -0.94 -2.97
N VAL A 42 -6.31 -1.64 -1.89
CA VAL A 42 -6.58 -3.07 -1.92
C VAL A 42 -8.08 -3.24 -1.79
N LEU A 43 -8.70 -3.79 -2.83
CA LEU A 43 -10.13 -3.98 -2.86
C LEU A 43 -10.51 -5.31 -2.23
N PRO A 44 -11.65 -5.41 -1.55
CA PRO A 44 -12.14 -6.69 -1.05
C PRO A 44 -12.57 -7.57 -2.23
N GLU A 45 -12.49 -8.87 -2.02
CA GLU A 45 -12.96 -9.82 -3.02
C GLU A 45 -14.48 -9.88 -3.06
#